data_0a9b900de68b7580442c50ff7d19e62e
#
_entry.id   0a9b900de68b7580442c50ff7d19e62e
#
_cell.length_a   1.000
_cell.length_b   1.000
_cell.length_c   1.000
_cell.angle_alpha   90.00
_cell.angle_beta   90.00
_cell.angle_gamma   90.00
#
_symmetry.space_group_name_H-M   'P 1'
#
loop_
_entity.id
_entity.type
_entity.pdbx_description
1 polymer ?
#
loop_
_entity_poly.entity_id
_entity_poly.type
_entity_poly.pdbx_seq_one_letter_code
_entity_poly.pdbx_strand_id
1 'polypeptide(L)'
;MPSDINFSIMRLRDDSPYDDAELAAVAFLARYNGQTLDAYRNDLRFFFEWADLARVQVMTATRPHIELYRHHMEQKSLAASTIDRRLATVCGFYRFAHIDGRITSNPAQYVRRPRVHPTQQRGLDRGELGTFLFTAERIDRPHAALAALLGLNGLRVGEACQTNIEDLGFERGHRTLRIVGKGNKPAVIPIVPRTGRTLDLAIGERTSGPILLRRDGQRLERRTAHRWIRAIGRRAGIGGVHPHMLRSAFIMAALDAGVPLRDVQLAARHADPRTTTIYDRRRENFDRHAAYVVVAFVAGG
;
A
#
# COMPACT_ATOMS: atom_id res chain seq x y z
N MET A 1 3.01 4.58 27.46
CA MET A 1 2.63 3.19 27.68
C MET A 1 2.89 2.46 26.39
N PRO A 2 3.81 1.50 26.30
CA PRO A 2 3.96 0.67 25.10
C PRO A 2 2.69 -0.17 25.00
N SER A 3 2.01 -0.03 23.87
CA SER A 3 0.82 -0.79 23.49
C SER A 3 1.13 -2.28 23.57
N ASP A 4 0.33 -3.01 24.30
CA ASP A 4 0.33 -4.45 24.44
C ASP A 4 0.59 -5.15 23.10
N ILE A 5 1.79 -5.70 22.99
CA ILE A 5 2.09 -6.69 21.97
C ILE A 5 1.27 -7.90 22.43
N ASN A 6 0.11 -8.08 21.81
CA ASN A 6 -0.76 -9.20 22.12
C ASN A 6 -0.07 -10.49 21.63
N PHE A 7 0.62 -11.15 22.55
CA PHE A 7 1.31 -12.44 22.38
C PHE A 7 0.35 -13.60 22.07
N SER A 8 -0.97 -13.34 22.02
CA SER A 8 -2.04 -14.29 21.73
C SER A 8 -1.96 -14.98 20.36
N ILE A 9 -0.97 -14.65 19.53
CA ILE A 9 -0.85 -15.20 18.18
C ILE A 9 -0.12 -16.54 18.16
N MET A 10 0.56 -16.88 19.21
CA MET A 10 1.39 -18.09 19.29
C MET A 10 0.90 -19.12 20.32
N ARG A 11 -0.30 -18.95 20.88
CA ARG A 11 -0.93 -20.02 21.63
C ARG A 11 -1.45 -21.10 20.66
N LEU A 12 -0.52 -21.88 20.14
CA LEU A 12 -0.86 -23.15 19.47
C LEU A 12 -0.92 -24.33 20.44
N ARG A 13 -0.51 -24.15 21.70
CA ARG A 13 -0.68 -25.16 22.79
C ARG A 13 -0.81 -24.47 24.14
N ASP A 14 -1.83 -24.87 24.87
CA ASP A 14 -2.19 -24.43 26.22
C ASP A 14 -1.18 -24.88 27.24
N ASP A 15 -0.24 -24.78 27.73
CA ASP A 15 0.60 -25.25 28.86
C ASP A 15 2.07 -25.51 28.61
N SER A 16 2.70 -24.96 27.55
CA SER A 16 4.15 -25.11 27.41
C SER A 16 4.90 -23.78 27.42
N PRO A 17 6.05 -23.67 28.11
CA PRO A 17 6.97 -22.55 27.84
C PRO A 17 7.29 -22.53 26.35
N TYR A 18 7.42 -21.34 25.77
CA TYR A 18 7.69 -21.15 24.34
C TYR A 18 8.69 -22.16 23.81
N ASP A 19 8.30 -22.89 22.75
CA ASP A 19 9.25 -23.72 22.07
C ASP A 19 10.31 -22.85 21.34
N ASP A 20 11.45 -23.43 20.98
CA ASP A 20 12.55 -22.69 20.33
C ASP A 20 12.11 -22.00 19.04
N ALA A 21 11.16 -22.55 18.30
CA ALA A 21 10.63 -21.96 17.07
C ALA A 21 9.78 -20.73 17.37
N GLU A 22 8.95 -20.77 18.41
CA GLU A 22 8.14 -19.66 18.85
C GLU A 22 9.00 -18.50 19.35
N LEU A 23 10.00 -18.80 20.18
CA LEU A 23 10.93 -17.81 20.68
C LEU A 23 11.72 -17.16 19.53
N ALA A 24 12.18 -17.95 18.56
CA ALA A 24 12.84 -17.43 17.37
C ALA A 24 11.92 -16.53 16.54
N ALA A 25 10.65 -16.90 16.39
CA ALA A 25 9.68 -16.10 15.65
C ALA A 25 9.35 -14.77 16.36
N VAL A 26 9.18 -14.77 17.69
CA VAL A 26 8.99 -13.56 18.48
C VAL A 26 10.20 -12.64 18.34
N ALA A 27 11.41 -13.16 18.48
CA ALA A 27 12.64 -12.39 18.34
C ALA A 27 12.79 -11.81 16.91
N PHE A 28 12.47 -12.57 15.88
CA PHE A 28 12.45 -12.10 14.50
C PHE A 28 11.44 -10.97 14.31
N LEU A 29 10.22 -11.13 14.82
CA LEU A 29 9.14 -10.15 14.69
C LEU A 29 9.39 -8.86 15.47
N ALA A 30 10.09 -8.92 16.60
CA ALA A 30 10.45 -7.75 17.42
C ALA A 30 11.30 -6.70 16.67
N ARG A 31 11.92 -7.06 15.55
CA ARG A 31 12.70 -6.17 14.68
C ARG A 31 11.82 -5.26 13.81
N TYR A 32 10.52 -5.50 13.76
CA TYR A 32 9.60 -4.82 12.86
C TYR A 32 8.50 -4.12 13.64
N ASN A 33 7.85 -3.15 13.00
CA ASN A 33 6.72 -2.43 13.56
C ASN A 33 5.63 -2.18 12.50
N GLY A 34 4.46 -1.76 12.97
CA GLY A 34 3.32 -1.39 12.13
C GLY A 34 2.94 -2.47 11.11
N GLN A 35 2.61 -2.06 9.89
CA GLN A 35 2.10 -2.96 8.85
C GLN A 35 3.07 -4.06 8.42
N THR A 36 4.38 -3.82 8.54
CA THR A 36 5.40 -4.85 8.22
C THR A 36 5.36 -5.95 9.27
N LEU A 37 5.26 -5.59 10.55
CA LEU A 37 5.09 -6.54 11.64
C LEU A 37 3.82 -7.37 11.43
N ASP A 38 2.67 -6.74 11.14
CA ASP A 38 1.41 -7.44 10.93
C ASP A 38 1.47 -8.41 9.74
N ALA A 39 2.10 -7.98 8.64
CA ALA A 39 2.26 -8.83 7.45
C ALA A 39 3.15 -10.04 7.75
N TYR A 40 4.31 -9.83 8.37
CA TYR A 40 5.26 -10.91 8.69
C TYR A 40 4.70 -11.87 9.74
N ARG A 41 3.98 -11.34 10.75
CA ARG A 41 3.26 -12.15 11.72
C ARG A 41 2.25 -13.07 11.06
N ASN A 42 1.41 -12.55 10.16
CA ASN A 42 0.44 -13.37 9.43
C ASN A 42 1.13 -14.40 8.53
N ASP A 43 2.23 -14.05 7.87
CA ASP A 43 2.95 -14.98 7.00
C ASP A 43 3.59 -16.13 7.78
N LEU A 44 4.21 -15.84 8.94
CA LEU A 44 4.76 -16.88 9.82
C LEU A 44 3.64 -17.73 10.40
N ARG A 45 2.52 -17.15 10.81
CA ARG A 45 1.36 -17.91 11.28
C ARG A 45 0.92 -18.95 10.24
N PHE A 46 0.76 -18.58 8.98
CA PHE A 46 0.39 -19.54 7.92
C PHE A 46 1.45 -20.60 7.69
N PHE A 47 2.73 -20.26 7.86
CA PHE A 47 3.81 -21.23 7.74
C PHE A 47 3.80 -22.23 8.91
N PHE A 48 3.64 -21.75 10.13
CA PHE A 48 3.59 -22.62 11.33
C PHE A 48 2.35 -23.53 11.33
N GLU A 49 1.16 -22.99 10.97
CA GLU A 49 -0.07 -23.77 10.80
C GLU A 49 0.14 -24.90 9.76
N TRP A 50 0.82 -24.62 8.65
CA TRP A 50 1.13 -25.63 7.66
C TRP A 50 2.16 -26.66 8.20
N ALA A 51 3.19 -26.20 8.88
CA ALA A 51 4.23 -27.07 9.45
C ALA A 51 3.64 -28.07 10.46
N ASP A 52 2.71 -27.61 11.30
CA ASP A 52 1.99 -28.46 12.26
C ASP A 52 1.16 -29.53 11.52
N LEU A 53 0.35 -29.13 10.55
CA LEU A 53 -0.44 -30.05 9.72
C LEU A 53 0.42 -31.06 8.96
N ALA A 54 1.60 -30.64 8.48
CA ALA A 54 2.56 -31.51 7.76
C ALA A 54 3.48 -32.29 8.70
N ARG A 55 3.35 -32.12 10.02
CA ARG A 55 4.21 -32.71 11.07
C ARG A 55 5.69 -32.38 10.86
N VAL A 56 5.98 -31.17 10.43
CA VAL A 56 7.33 -30.64 10.23
C VAL A 56 7.73 -29.81 11.44
N GLN A 57 8.81 -30.19 12.10
CA GLN A 57 9.41 -29.37 13.15
C GLN A 57 10.13 -28.17 12.51
N VAL A 58 9.72 -26.95 12.85
CA VAL A 58 10.17 -25.72 12.22
C VAL A 58 11.69 -25.54 12.32
N MET A 59 12.29 -25.79 13.49
CA MET A 59 13.73 -25.58 13.72
C MET A 59 14.63 -26.65 13.09
N THR A 60 14.10 -27.82 12.73
CA THR A 60 14.82 -28.88 12.03
C THR A 60 14.37 -29.06 10.58
N ALA A 61 13.56 -28.11 10.08
CA ALA A 61 13.11 -28.13 8.69
C ALA A 61 14.30 -28.09 7.71
N THR A 62 14.14 -28.80 6.61
CA THR A 62 15.11 -28.85 5.52
C THR A 62 14.58 -28.12 4.29
N ARG A 63 15.44 -27.88 3.28
CA ARG A 63 15.02 -27.22 2.03
C ARG A 63 13.81 -27.90 1.37
N PRO A 64 13.73 -29.25 1.25
CA PRO A 64 12.54 -29.90 0.73
C PRO A 64 11.24 -29.51 1.45
N HIS A 65 11.25 -29.33 2.76
CA HIS A 65 10.07 -28.90 3.51
C HIS A 65 9.61 -27.50 3.07
N ILE A 66 10.54 -26.56 2.85
CA ILE A 66 10.19 -25.22 2.38
C ILE A 66 9.67 -25.23 0.93
N GLU A 67 10.22 -26.10 0.08
CA GLU A 67 9.69 -26.30 -1.28
C GLU A 67 8.29 -26.94 -1.26
N LEU A 68 8.01 -27.86 -0.32
CA LEU A 68 6.66 -28.42 -0.11
C LEU A 68 5.68 -27.36 0.38
N TYR A 69 6.10 -26.44 1.26
CA TYR A 69 5.26 -25.30 1.66
C TYR A 69 4.91 -24.41 0.47
N ARG A 70 5.89 -24.11 -0.40
CA ARG A 70 5.64 -23.42 -1.66
C ARG A 70 4.60 -24.13 -2.51
N HIS A 71 4.81 -25.43 -2.74
CA HIS A 71 3.89 -26.24 -3.54
C HIS A 71 2.47 -26.28 -2.94
N HIS A 72 2.35 -26.39 -1.62
CA HIS A 72 1.05 -26.28 -0.92
C HIS A 72 0.34 -24.95 -1.20
N MET A 73 1.06 -23.84 -1.23
CA MET A 73 0.48 -22.55 -1.58
C MET A 73 0.05 -22.49 -3.06
N GLU A 74 0.80 -23.12 -3.96
CA GLU A 74 0.45 -23.27 -5.38
C GLU A 74 -0.82 -24.11 -5.57
N GLN A 75 -0.93 -25.25 -4.87
CA GLN A 75 -2.14 -26.09 -4.89
C GLN A 75 -3.38 -25.34 -4.37
N LYS A 76 -3.21 -24.43 -3.43
CA LYS A 76 -4.28 -23.51 -2.98
C LYS A 76 -4.55 -22.37 -3.94
N SER A 77 -3.97 -22.37 -5.13
CA SER A 77 -4.15 -21.36 -6.18
C SER A 77 -3.88 -19.93 -5.71
N LEU A 78 -2.93 -19.74 -4.78
CA LEU A 78 -2.54 -18.40 -4.35
C LEU A 78 -1.78 -17.69 -5.48
N ALA A 79 -2.00 -16.37 -5.58
CA ALA A 79 -1.28 -15.56 -6.55
C ALA A 79 0.24 -15.62 -6.34
N ALA A 80 1.03 -15.66 -7.42
CA ALA A 80 2.50 -15.72 -7.37
C ALA A 80 3.11 -14.63 -6.48
N SER A 81 2.56 -13.42 -6.48
CA SER A 81 2.98 -12.33 -5.60
C SER A 81 2.73 -12.59 -4.11
N THR A 82 1.65 -13.30 -3.79
CA THR A 82 1.35 -13.72 -2.41
C THR A 82 2.32 -14.80 -1.95
N ILE A 83 2.58 -15.79 -2.81
CA ILE A 83 3.54 -16.88 -2.54
C ILE A 83 4.94 -16.29 -2.35
N ASP A 84 5.38 -15.43 -3.27
CA ASP A 84 6.68 -14.75 -3.20
C ASP A 84 6.87 -13.97 -1.89
N ARG A 85 5.88 -13.18 -1.50
CA ARG A 85 5.91 -12.41 -0.25
C ARG A 85 5.99 -13.32 0.99
N ARG A 86 5.15 -14.36 1.07
CA ARG A 86 5.16 -15.32 2.19
C ARG A 86 6.49 -16.05 2.29
N LEU A 87 7.02 -16.52 1.16
CA LEU A 87 8.34 -17.14 1.14
C LEU A 87 9.45 -16.16 1.53
N ALA A 88 9.35 -14.87 1.14
CA ALA A 88 10.31 -13.86 1.58
C ALA A 88 10.36 -13.72 3.10
N THR A 89 9.19 -13.78 3.76
CA THR A 89 9.11 -13.75 5.24
C THR A 89 9.73 -15.00 5.85
N VAL A 90 9.42 -16.20 5.34
CA VAL A 90 9.98 -17.48 5.81
C VAL A 90 11.50 -17.52 5.59
N CYS A 91 12.00 -17.10 4.43
CA CYS A 91 13.44 -16.99 4.17
C CYS A 91 14.12 -16.00 5.12
N GLY A 92 13.46 -14.88 5.41
CA GLY A 92 13.93 -13.90 6.40
C GLY A 92 14.02 -14.47 7.81
N PHE A 93 13.01 -15.23 8.22
CA PHE A 93 12.98 -15.92 9.51
C PHE A 93 14.12 -16.95 9.66
N TYR A 94 14.31 -17.85 8.69
CA TYR A 94 15.38 -18.83 8.75
C TYR A 94 16.77 -18.20 8.64
N ARG A 95 16.92 -17.15 7.84
CA ARG A 95 18.18 -16.38 7.83
C ARG A 95 18.48 -15.77 9.20
N PHE A 96 17.47 -15.22 9.88
CA PHE A 96 17.61 -14.68 11.22
C PHE A 96 17.98 -15.78 12.23
N ALA A 97 17.24 -16.89 12.24
CA ALA A 97 17.50 -18.03 13.14
C ALA A 97 18.92 -18.62 12.95
N HIS A 98 19.43 -18.64 11.71
CA HIS A 98 20.79 -19.10 11.42
C HIS A 98 21.85 -18.11 11.92
N ILE A 99 21.67 -16.80 11.69
CA ILE A 99 22.58 -15.75 12.18
C ILE A 99 22.62 -15.72 13.71
N ASP A 100 21.46 -15.97 14.34
CA ASP A 100 21.30 -16.01 15.81
C ASP A 100 21.79 -17.32 16.43
N GLY A 101 22.37 -18.23 15.63
CA GLY A 101 22.93 -19.50 16.08
C GLY A 101 21.92 -20.56 16.53
N ARG A 102 20.61 -20.34 16.27
CA ARG A 102 19.54 -21.26 16.66
C ARG A 102 19.42 -22.47 15.77
N ILE A 103 19.92 -22.39 14.54
CA ILE A 103 20.03 -23.47 13.58
C ILE A 103 21.42 -23.47 12.93
N THR A 104 21.93 -24.64 12.63
CA THR A 104 23.28 -24.82 12.07
C THR A 104 23.38 -24.46 10.59
N SER A 105 22.26 -24.55 9.84
CA SER A 105 22.20 -24.24 8.42
C SER A 105 20.87 -23.59 8.07
N ASN A 106 20.86 -22.72 7.06
CA ASN A 106 19.63 -22.05 6.60
C ASN A 106 18.91 -22.89 5.54
N PRO A 107 17.78 -23.55 5.85
CA PRO A 107 17.06 -24.38 4.89
C PRO A 107 16.40 -23.59 3.76
N ALA A 108 16.20 -22.29 3.94
CA ALA A 108 15.55 -21.44 2.96
C ALA A 108 16.52 -20.71 2.02
N GLN A 109 17.83 -20.92 2.15
CA GLN A 109 18.86 -20.18 1.41
C GLN A 109 18.71 -20.30 -0.11
N TYR A 110 18.37 -21.49 -0.62
CA TYR A 110 18.30 -21.81 -2.05
C TYR A 110 16.88 -22.15 -2.52
N VAL A 111 15.87 -21.72 -1.78
CA VAL A 111 14.46 -21.95 -2.16
C VAL A 111 14.11 -21.12 -3.38
N ARG A 112 13.52 -21.76 -4.39
CA ARG A 112 13.09 -21.08 -5.61
C ARG A 112 11.80 -20.31 -5.34
N ARG A 113 11.87 -19.00 -5.51
CA ARG A 113 10.70 -18.12 -5.43
C ARG A 113 10.02 -18.03 -6.79
N PRO A 114 8.68 -17.95 -6.84
CA PRO A 114 7.95 -17.80 -8.10
C PRO A 114 8.34 -16.47 -8.78
N ARG A 115 8.40 -16.47 -10.11
CA ARG A 115 8.56 -15.23 -10.88
C ARG A 115 7.27 -14.44 -10.77
N VAL A 116 7.35 -13.27 -10.18
CA VAL A 116 6.23 -12.32 -10.13
C VAL A 116 6.33 -11.42 -11.36
N HIS A 117 5.45 -11.64 -12.33
CA HIS A 117 5.29 -10.69 -13.41
C HIS A 117 4.59 -9.43 -12.86
N PRO A 118 5.10 -8.23 -13.15
CA PRO A 118 4.42 -7.01 -12.75
C PRO A 118 3.00 -7.01 -13.33
N THR A 119 2.01 -7.22 -12.48
CA THR A 119 0.62 -7.09 -12.91
C THR A 119 0.41 -5.65 -13.34
N GLN A 120 -0.22 -5.47 -14.50
CA GLN A 120 -0.58 -4.13 -14.94
C GLN A 120 -1.52 -3.52 -13.88
N GLN A 121 -1.01 -2.59 -13.09
CA GLN A 121 -1.86 -1.81 -12.21
C GLN A 121 -2.70 -0.89 -13.08
N ARG A 122 -3.96 -1.26 -13.27
CA ARG A 122 -4.93 -0.39 -13.92
C ARG A 122 -5.15 0.84 -13.04
N GLY A 123 -4.96 2.04 -13.58
CA GLY A 123 -5.51 3.27 -13.01
C GLY A 123 -6.91 3.51 -13.58
N LEU A 124 -7.64 4.44 -13.03
CA LEU A 124 -8.84 4.98 -13.68
C LEU A 124 -8.39 5.92 -14.79
N ASP A 125 -9.02 5.85 -15.94
CA ASP A 125 -8.84 6.84 -16.98
C ASP A 125 -9.47 8.20 -16.57
N ARG A 126 -9.32 9.23 -17.43
CA ARG A 126 -9.84 10.57 -17.15
C ARG A 126 -11.37 10.59 -16.93
N GLY A 127 -12.11 9.87 -17.75
CA GLY A 127 -13.57 9.79 -17.67
C GLY A 127 -14.03 9.03 -16.42
N GLU A 128 -13.42 7.86 -16.18
CA GLU A 128 -13.66 7.03 -14.99
C GLU A 128 -13.36 7.81 -13.71
N LEU A 129 -12.23 8.54 -13.65
CA LEU A 129 -11.86 9.35 -12.49
C LEU A 129 -12.88 10.47 -12.26
N GLY A 130 -13.31 11.16 -13.32
CA GLY A 130 -14.34 12.19 -13.25
C GLY A 130 -15.68 11.65 -12.71
N THR A 131 -16.14 10.51 -13.25
CA THR A 131 -17.36 9.82 -12.82
C THR A 131 -17.25 9.36 -11.35
N PHE A 132 -16.10 8.84 -10.96
CA PHE A 132 -15.84 8.41 -9.58
C PHE A 132 -15.94 9.57 -8.60
N LEU A 133 -15.29 10.70 -8.89
CA LEU A 133 -15.32 11.92 -8.06
C LEU A 133 -16.73 12.47 -7.94
N PHE A 134 -17.45 12.58 -9.06
CA PHE A 134 -18.85 13.05 -9.08
C PHE A 134 -19.75 12.13 -8.25
N THR A 135 -19.59 10.80 -8.38
CA THR A 135 -20.35 9.82 -7.61
C THR A 135 -20.08 9.98 -6.11
N ALA A 136 -18.82 10.19 -5.72
CA ALA A 136 -18.45 10.40 -4.32
C ALA A 136 -19.10 11.66 -3.72
N GLU A 137 -19.13 12.75 -4.48
CA GLU A 137 -19.77 14.02 -4.10
C GLU A 137 -21.29 13.85 -3.85
N ARG A 138 -21.95 12.94 -4.54
CA ARG A 138 -23.38 12.62 -4.38
C ARG A 138 -23.70 11.68 -3.23
N ILE A 139 -22.71 11.03 -2.61
CA ILE A 139 -22.93 10.16 -1.46
C ILE A 139 -22.99 10.99 -0.18
N ASP A 140 -21.87 11.58 0.20
CA ASP A 140 -21.75 12.52 1.32
C ASP A 140 -20.40 13.23 1.29
N ARG A 141 -20.24 14.23 2.17
CA ARG A 141 -19.04 15.06 2.28
C ARG A 141 -17.76 14.29 2.59
N PRO A 142 -17.72 13.33 3.56
CA PRO A 142 -16.53 12.54 3.83
C PRO A 142 -16.08 11.65 2.65
N HIS A 143 -17.03 11.07 1.89
CA HIS A 143 -16.69 10.29 0.68
C HIS A 143 -16.07 11.18 -0.40
N ALA A 144 -16.63 12.38 -0.61
CA ALA A 144 -16.09 13.36 -1.54
C ALA A 144 -14.65 13.77 -1.18
N ALA A 145 -14.42 14.11 0.10
CA ALA A 145 -13.10 14.51 0.60
C ALA A 145 -12.07 13.38 0.45
N LEU A 146 -12.43 12.15 0.80
CA LEU A 146 -11.55 10.99 0.61
C LEU A 146 -11.21 10.78 -0.88
N ALA A 147 -12.21 10.83 -1.76
CA ALA A 147 -12.01 10.65 -3.20
C ALA A 147 -11.10 11.72 -3.79
N ALA A 148 -11.28 12.99 -3.40
CA ALA A 148 -10.46 14.11 -3.85
C ALA A 148 -9.00 14.00 -3.36
N LEU A 149 -8.77 13.66 -2.09
CA LEU A 149 -7.42 13.46 -1.55
C LEU A 149 -6.66 12.36 -2.30
N LEU A 150 -7.33 11.26 -2.65
CA LEU A 150 -6.70 10.15 -3.35
C LEU A 150 -6.55 10.40 -4.86
N GLY A 151 -7.59 10.91 -5.52
CA GLY A 151 -7.66 11.04 -6.97
C GLY A 151 -7.10 12.34 -7.53
N LEU A 152 -7.15 13.44 -6.78
CA LEU A 152 -6.66 14.75 -7.23
C LEU A 152 -5.33 15.18 -6.57
N ASN A 153 -5.02 14.66 -5.39
CA ASN A 153 -3.78 14.96 -4.68
C ASN A 153 -2.86 13.75 -4.54
N GLY A 154 -3.28 12.58 -5.03
CA GLY A 154 -2.47 11.38 -5.10
C GLY A 154 -2.01 10.82 -3.75
N LEU A 155 -2.75 11.09 -2.64
CA LEU A 155 -2.39 10.55 -1.34
C LEU A 155 -2.53 9.03 -1.30
N ARG A 156 -1.70 8.39 -0.46
CA ARG A 156 -1.98 7.02 -0.05
C ARG A 156 -3.16 7.01 0.92
N VAL A 157 -3.97 5.96 0.89
CA VAL A 157 -5.14 5.87 1.77
C VAL A 157 -4.80 6.02 3.26
N GLY A 158 -3.65 5.48 3.70
CA GLY A 158 -3.20 5.66 5.07
C GLY A 158 -2.84 7.11 5.40
N GLU A 159 -2.19 7.81 4.47
CA GLU A 159 -1.89 9.24 4.60
C GLU A 159 -3.19 10.05 4.75
N ALA A 160 -4.17 9.82 3.86
CA ALA A 160 -5.46 10.51 3.90
C ALA A 160 -6.24 10.27 5.21
N CYS A 161 -6.25 9.03 5.72
CA CYS A 161 -6.93 8.70 6.97
C CYS A 161 -6.29 9.34 8.22
N GLN A 162 -5.01 9.70 8.15
CA GLN A 162 -4.27 10.26 9.29
C GLN A 162 -4.30 11.79 9.34
N THR A 163 -4.82 12.47 8.31
CA THR A 163 -4.87 13.94 8.26
C THR A 163 -5.78 14.51 9.32
N ASN A 164 -5.33 15.64 9.89
CA ASN A 164 -6.07 16.45 10.85
C ASN A 164 -6.33 17.83 10.27
N ILE A 165 -7.28 18.56 10.89
CA ILE A 165 -7.58 19.95 10.55
C ILE A 165 -6.35 20.83 10.79
N GLU A 166 -5.60 20.56 11.86
CA GLU A 166 -4.37 21.27 12.25
C GLU A 166 -3.20 21.05 11.27
N ASP A 167 -3.32 20.05 10.38
CA ASP A 167 -2.35 19.83 9.32
C ASP A 167 -2.56 20.70 8.09
N LEU A 168 -3.70 21.41 8.01
CA LEU A 168 -3.97 22.40 6.97
C LEU A 168 -3.22 23.68 7.26
N GLY A 169 -2.68 24.30 6.22
CA GLY A 169 -1.94 25.55 6.33
C GLY A 169 -1.90 26.30 5.00
N PHE A 170 -1.13 27.39 4.99
CA PHE A 170 -0.83 28.18 3.80
C PHE A 170 0.67 28.38 3.68
N GLU A 171 1.21 28.14 2.50
CA GLU A 171 2.63 28.36 2.21
C GLU A 171 2.77 28.92 0.81
N ARG A 172 3.52 30.02 0.66
CA ARG A 172 3.79 30.70 -0.62
C ARG A 172 2.52 30.96 -1.46
N GLY A 173 1.42 31.36 -0.81
CA GLY A 173 0.14 31.64 -1.48
C GLY A 173 -0.70 30.41 -1.83
N HIS A 174 -0.24 29.21 -1.50
CA HIS A 174 -0.96 27.96 -1.72
C HIS A 174 -1.51 27.41 -0.41
N ARG A 175 -2.75 26.92 -0.46
CA ARG A 175 -3.27 26.08 0.62
C ARG A 175 -2.51 24.77 0.64
N THR A 176 -2.10 24.31 1.81
CA THR A 176 -1.25 23.14 1.97
C THR A 176 -1.83 22.16 2.97
N LEU A 177 -1.35 20.93 2.92
CA LEU A 177 -1.65 19.88 3.88
C LEU A 177 -0.35 19.18 4.26
N ARG A 178 -0.03 19.16 5.55
CA ARG A 178 1.07 18.37 6.10
C ARG A 178 0.61 16.91 6.22
N ILE A 179 1.44 15.99 5.78
CA ILE A 179 1.17 14.56 5.85
C ILE A 179 2.41 13.82 6.35
N VAL A 180 2.19 12.62 6.91
CA VAL A 180 3.26 11.71 7.30
C VAL A 180 3.25 10.52 6.35
N GLY A 181 4.32 10.39 5.56
CA GLY A 181 4.49 9.35 4.58
C GLY A 181 5.09 8.05 5.15
N LYS A 182 5.35 7.08 4.25
CA LYS A 182 6.00 5.81 4.61
C LYS A 182 7.36 6.07 5.27
N GLY A 183 7.62 5.39 6.39
CA GLY A 183 8.85 5.56 7.16
C GLY A 183 8.85 6.81 8.04
N ASN A 184 7.68 7.29 8.43
CA ASN A 184 7.48 8.47 9.28
C ASN A 184 8.09 9.77 8.71
N LYS A 185 8.17 9.88 7.37
CA LYS A 185 8.73 11.06 6.69
C LYS A 185 7.65 12.11 6.51
N PRO A 186 7.80 13.31 7.12
CA PRO A 186 6.85 14.41 6.89
C PRO A 186 6.98 14.95 5.47
N ALA A 187 5.86 15.42 4.92
CA ALA A 187 5.81 16.12 3.65
C ALA A 187 4.68 17.14 3.67
N VAL A 188 4.86 18.26 2.97
CA VAL A 188 3.81 19.26 2.75
C VAL A 188 3.42 19.19 1.29
N ILE A 189 2.11 19.13 1.03
CA ILE A 189 1.57 19.07 -0.32
C ILE A 189 0.61 20.23 -0.58
N PRO A 190 0.58 20.77 -1.79
CA PRO A 190 -0.43 21.78 -2.14
C PRO A 190 -1.81 21.12 -2.26
N ILE A 191 -2.84 21.80 -1.80
CA ILE A 191 -4.23 21.41 -1.94
C ILE A 191 -4.88 22.23 -3.05
N VAL A 192 -5.27 21.55 -4.13
CA VAL A 192 -5.96 22.22 -5.25
C VAL A 192 -7.35 22.71 -4.83
N PRO A 193 -7.88 23.79 -5.43
CA PRO A 193 -9.13 24.44 -4.98
C PRO A 193 -10.31 23.49 -4.86
N ARG A 194 -10.46 22.54 -5.78
CA ARG A 194 -11.55 21.54 -5.72
C ARG A 194 -11.44 20.65 -4.49
N THR A 195 -10.25 20.14 -4.19
CA THR A 195 -10.01 19.36 -2.96
C THR A 195 -10.25 20.23 -1.73
N GLY A 196 -9.75 21.47 -1.72
CA GLY A 196 -9.96 22.41 -0.61
C GLY A 196 -11.43 22.56 -0.26
N ARG A 197 -12.28 22.81 -1.24
CA ARG A 197 -13.74 22.89 -1.03
C ARG A 197 -14.35 21.62 -0.43
N THR A 198 -13.94 20.43 -0.93
CA THR A 198 -14.46 19.18 -0.36
C THR A 198 -14.01 18.94 1.07
N LEU A 199 -12.78 19.37 1.42
CA LEU A 199 -12.28 19.31 2.79
C LEU A 199 -13.07 20.25 3.71
N ASP A 200 -13.29 21.51 3.30
CA ASP A 200 -14.06 22.47 4.08
C ASP A 200 -15.47 21.98 4.36
N LEU A 201 -16.13 21.41 3.36
CA LEU A 201 -17.46 20.82 3.52
C LEU A 201 -17.44 19.60 4.47
N ALA A 202 -16.40 18.78 4.45
CA ALA A 202 -16.27 17.63 5.32
C ALA A 202 -15.89 18.01 6.76
N ILE A 203 -15.13 19.08 6.93
CA ILE A 203 -14.74 19.64 8.22
C ILE A 203 -15.96 20.33 8.88
N GLY A 204 -16.72 21.13 8.11
CA GLY A 204 -17.81 21.95 8.64
C GLY A 204 -17.28 22.97 9.63
N GLU A 205 -17.94 23.09 10.77
CA GLU A 205 -17.60 24.05 11.84
C GLU A 205 -16.48 23.57 12.79
N ARG A 206 -15.94 22.37 12.58
CA ARG A 206 -14.88 21.83 13.44
C ARG A 206 -13.57 22.62 13.25
N THR A 207 -12.89 22.88 14.34
CA THR A 207 -11.62 23.62 14.36
C THR A 207 -10.41 22.71 14.62
N SER A 208 -10.63 21.45 15.02
CA SER A 208 -9.56 20.50 15.36
C SER A 208 -9.97 19.06 15.11
N GLY A 209 -8.97 18.17 15.11
CA GLY A 209 -9.15 16.74 15.01
C GLY A 209 -9.16 16.20 13.58
N PRO A 210 -9.58 14.95 13.35
CA PRO A 210 -9.49 14.28 12.06
C PRO A 210 -10.31 14.99 10.98
N ILE A 211 -9.75 15.16 9.77
CA ILE A 211 -10.51 15.70 8.62
C ILE A 211 -11.60 14.70 8.21
N LEU A 212 -11.24 13.42 8.10
CA LEU A 212 -12.15 12.37 7.64
C LEU A 212 -12.75 11.62 8.83
N LEU A 213 -14.06 11.77 8.99
CA LEU A 213 -14.84 11.08 10.02
C LEU A 213 -15.79 10.06 9.40
N ARG A 214 -16.04 9.00 10.17
CA ARG A 214 -17.15 8.07 9.94
C ARG A 214 -18.45 8.69 10.47
N ARG A 215 -19.58 8.04 10.20
CA ARG A 215 -20.91 8.48 10.68
C ARG A 215 -21.04 8.49 12.20
N ASP A 216 -20.25 7.66 12.91
CA ASP A 216 -20.19 7.60 14.36
C ASP A 216 -19.28 8.66 15.00
N GLY A 217 -18.79 9.62 14.20
CA GLY A 217 -17.89 10.70 14.65
C GLY A 217 -16.44 10.25 14.88
N GLN A 218 -16.11 8.98 14.68
CA GLN A 218 -14.75 8.48 14.83
C GLN A 218 -13.92 8.71 13.56
N ARG A 219 -12.59 8.80 13.73
CA ARG A 219 -11.64 8.87 12.61
C ARG A 219 -11.89 7.76 11.59
N LEU A 220 -11.83 8.10 10.32
CA LEU A 220 -11.92 7.13 9.24
C LEU A 220 -10.69 6.21 9.24
N GLU A 221 -10.91 4.94 9.47
CA GLU A 221 -9.87 3.93 9.42
C GLU A 221 -9.61 3.46 7.98
N ARG A 222 -8.37 3.04 7.72
CA ARG A 222 -7.94 2.54 6.41
C ARG A 222 -8.83 1.42 5.86
N ARG A 223 -9.26 0.46 6.70
CA ARG A 223 -10.13 -0.65 6.28
C ARG A 223 -11.51 -0.15 5.82
N THR A 224 -12.06 0.81 6.53
CA THR A 224 -13.34 1.46 6.17
C THR A 224 -13.18 2.31 4.92
N ALA A 225 -12.09 3.06 4.77
CA ALA A 225 -11.78 3.81 3.55
C ALA A 225 -11.72 2.90 2.31
N HIS A 226 -11.11 1.72 2.42
CA HIS A 226 -11.13 0.73 1.34
C HIS A 226 -12.54 0.29 0.97
N ARG A 227 -13.42 0.05 1.96
CA ARG A 227 -14.84 -0.30 1.71
C ARG A 227 -15.58 0.84 1.01
N TRP A 228 -15.35 2.08 1.44
CA TRP A 228 -15.95 3.28 0.81
C TRP A 228 -15.54 3.42 -0.64
N ILE A 229 -14.26 3.33 -0.93
CA ILE A 229 -13.74 3.41 -2.31
C ILE A 229 -14.37 2.33 -3.21
N ARG A 230 -14.47 1.10 -2.73
CA ARG A 230 -15.16 0.02 -3.47
C ARG A 230 -16.64 0.31 -3.67
N ALA A 231 -17.31 0.87 -2.68
CA ALA A 231 -18.72 1.23 -2.77
C ALA A 231 -18.96 2.36 -3.76
N ILE A 232 -18.11 3.40 -3.78
CA ILE A 232 -18.15 4.47 -4.77
C ILE A 232 -17.96 3.88 -6.17
N GLY A 233 -16.94 3.05 -6.38
CA GLY A 233 -16.66 2.41 -7.68
C GLY A 233 -17.86 1.63 -8.20
N ARG A 234 -18.48 0.78 -7.37
CA ARG A 234 -19.70 0.05 -7.76
C ARG A 234 -20.84 0.98 -8.16
N ARG A 235 -21.07 2.07 -7.42
CA ARG A 235 -22.11 3.07 -7.76
C ARG A 235 -21.79 3.85 -9.02
N ALA A 236 -20.52 4.04 -9.32
CA ALA A 236 -20.05 4.69 -10.54
C ALA A 236 -20.04 3.76 -11.76
N GLY A 237 -20.41 2.47 -11.61
CA GLY A 237 -20.33 1.48 -12.67
C GLY A 237 -18.90 1.01 -12.98
N ILE A 238 -17.93 1.32 -12.12
CA ILE A 238 -16.51 1.00 -12.32
C ILE A 238 -16.14 -0.20 -11.43
N GLY A 239 -15.86 -1.34 -12.07
CA GLY A 239 -15.54 -2.58 -11.37
C GLY A 239 -14.15 -2.57 -10.72
N GLY A 240 -14.02 -3.23 -9.54
CA GLY A 240 -12.73 -3.55 -8.94
C GLY A 240 -11.93 -2.37 -8.36
N VAL A 241 -12.54 -1.17 -8.23
CA VAL A 241 -11.83 0.03 -7.74
C VAL A 241 -11.30 -0.17 -6.33
N HIS A 242 -10.05 0.20 -6.14
CA HIS A 242 -9.38 0.22 -4.84
C HIS A 242 -8.49 1.48 -4.70
N PRO A 243 -8.11 1.89 -3.48
CA PRO A 243 -7.42 3.18 -3.26
C PRO A 243 -6.17 3.41 -4.10
N HIS A 244 -5.39 2.34 -4.37
CA HIS A 244 -4.17 2.50 -5.17
C HIS A 244 -4.46 2.87 -6.63
N MET A 245 -5.60 2.42 -7.19
CA MET A 245 -6.02 2.81 -8.54
C MET A 245 -6.28 4.31 -8.67
N LEU A 246 -6.82 4.97 -7.63
CA LEU A 246 -7.01 6.42 -7.62
C LEU A 246 -5.69 7.18 -7.65
N ARG A 247 -4.72 6.72 -6.86
CA ARG A 247 -3.37 7.29 -6.90
C ARG A 247 -2.68 7.01 -8.24
N SER A 248 -2.87 5.83 -8.83
CA SER A 248 -2.40 5.53 -10.18
C SER A 248 -3.05 6.44 -11.21
N ALA A 249 -4.36 6.72 -11.09
CA ALA A 249 -5.08 7.65 -11.94
C ALA A 249 -4.51 9.08 -11.84
N PHE A 250 -4.20 9.57 -10.63
CA PHE A 250 -3.52 10.85 -10.43
C PHE A 250 -2.19 10.91 -11.18
N ILE A 251 -1.35 9.89 -11.06
CA ILE A 251 -0.04 9.82 -11.71
C ILE A 251 -0.20 9.80 -13.23
N MET A 252 -1.11 8.96 -13.74
CA MET A 252 -1.36 8.84 -15.18
C MET A 252 -1.92 10.16 -15.74
N ALA A 253 -2.92 10.75 -15.07
CA ALA A 253 -3.50 12.03 -15.48
C ALA A 253 -2.46 13.17 -15.50
N ALA A 254 -1.55 13.22 -14.52
CA ALA A 254 -0.48 14.21 -14.50
C ALA A 254 0.49 14.03 -15.68
N LEU A 255 0.92 12.77 -15.95
CA LEU A 255 1.73 12.46 -17.09
C LEU A 255 1.00 12.80 -18.41
N ASP A 256 -0.28 12.45 -18.54
CA ASP A 256 -1.10 12.74 -19.73
C ASP A 256 -1.32 14.24 -19.93
N ALA A 257 -1.38 15.01 -18.84
CA ALA A 257 -1.38 16.47 -18.89
C ALA A 257 -0.03 17.09 -19.28
N GLY A 258 1.05 16.27 -19.39
CA GLY A 258 2.38 16.72 -19.81
C GLY A 258 3.29 17.16 -18.68
N VAL A 259 2.94 16.88 -17.44
CA VAL A 259 3.83 17.14 -16.30
C VAL A 259 5.09 16.27 -16.45
N PRO A 260 6.30 16.84 -16.33
CA PRO A 260 7.54 16.08 -16.43
C PRO A 260 7.58 14.91 -15.45
N LEU A 261 8.14 13.77 -15.88
CA LEU A 261 8.21 12.54 -15.07
C LEU A 261 8.80 12.78 -13.68
N ARG A 262 9.84 13.64 -13.61
CA ARG A 262 10.48 13.99 -12.33
C ARG A 262 9.53 14.70 -11.38
N ASP A 263 8.73 15.63 -11.88
CA ASP A 263 7.78 16.39 -11.07
C ASP A 263 6.62 15.49 -10.60
N VAL A 264 6.15 14.59 -11.46
CA VAL A 264 5.17 13.56 -11.09
C VAL A 264 5.73 12.61 -10.02
N GLN A 265 7.00 12.21 -10.11
CA GLN A 265 7.68 11.41 -9.09
C GLN A 265 7.69 12.13 -7.75
N LEU A 266 8.04 13.41 -7.72
CA LEU A 266 8.06 14.24 -6.53
C LEU A 266 6.65 14.41 -5.96
N ALA A 267 5.67 14.76 -6.79
CA ALA A 267 4.27 14.90 -6.39
C ALA A 267 3.70 13.58 -5.82
N ALA A 268 4.03 12.46 -6.44
CA ALA A 268 3.66 11.13 -5.95
C ALA A 268 4.49 10.69 -4.74
N ARG A 269 5.57 11.38 -4.39
CA ARG A 269 6.47 11.01 -3.28
C ARG A 269 6.97 9.56 -3.40
N HIS A 270 7.40 9.19 -4.62
CA HIS A 270 8.03 7.90 -4.86
C HIS A 270 9.53 7.98 -4.54
N ALA A 271 9.96 7.19 -3.55
CA ALA A 271 11.39 7.11 -3.20
C ALA A 271 12.23 6.49 -4.33
N ASP A 272 11.68 5.51 -5.05
CA ASP A 272 12.30 4.87 -6.20
C ASP A 272 11.70 5.41 -7.50
N PRO A 273 12.50 6.08 -8.37
CA PRO A 273 12.07 6.58 -9.67
C PRO A 273 11.44 5.50 -10.55
N ARG A 274 11.91 4.26 -10.45
CA ARG A 274 11.39 3.12 -11.23
C ARG A 274 9.90 2.91 -11.00
N THR A 275 9.39 3.26 -9.84
CA THR A 275 7.94 3.18 -9.54
C THR A 275 7.12 4.11 -10.45
N THR A 276 7.62 5.30 -10.77
CA THR A 276 6.92 6.23 -11.67
C THR A 276 7.14 5.87 -13.13
N THR A 277 8.33 5.39 -13.49
CA THR A 277 8.67 4.97 -14.87
C THR A 277 7.77 3.83 -15.37
N ILE A 278 7.21 2.99 -14.46
CA ILE A 278 6.25 1.94 -14.83
C ILE A 278 5.00 2.55 -15.50
N TYR A 279 4.57 3.72 -15.05
CA TYR A 279 3.40 4.41 -15.63
C TYR A 279 3.75 5.08 -16.97
N ASP A 280 4.96 5.60 -17.12
CA ASP A 280 5.42 6.25 -18.34
C ASP A 280 5.61 5.25 -19.51
N ARG A 281 6.23 4.10 -19.26
CA ARG A 281 6.43 3.03 -20.26
C ARG A 281 5.14 2.44 -20.85
N ARG A 282 3.99 2.72 -20.26
CA ARG A 282 2.67 2.23 -20.70
C ARG A 282 1.93 3.21 -21.61
N ARG A 283 2.55 4.35 -21.89
CA ARG A 283 1.96 5.42 -22.70
C ARG A 283 2.33 5.20 -24.17
N GLU A 284 1.51 4.44 -24.86
CA GLU A 284 1.46 4.50 -26.33
C GLU A 284 0.73 5.78 -26.75
N ASN A 285 1.30 6.92 -26.44
CA ASN A 285 0.70 8.21 -26.77
C ASN A 285 1.27 8.70 -28.10
N PHE A 286 0.63 8.31 -29.20
CA PHE A 286 0.99 8.75 -30.53
C PHE A 286 0.86 10.27 -30.69
N ASP A 287 -0.07 10.93 -30.00
CA ASP A 287 -0.27 12.40 -30.09
C ASP A 287 0.91 13.20 -29.53
N ARG A 288 1.77 12.58 -28.75
CA ARG A 288 2.97 13.16 -28.14
C ARG A 288 4.25 12.43 -28.55
N HIS A 289 4.22 11.73 -29.65
CA HIS A 289 5.39 11.05 -30.12
C HIS A 289 6.49 12.07 -30.44
N ALA A 290 7.72 11.79 -30.01
CA ALA A 290 8.87 12.69 -30.18
C ALA A 290 9.08 13.13 -31.62
N ALA A 291 8.66 12.33 -32.59
CA ALA A 291 8.73 12.67 -34.00
C ALA A 291 8.05 14.00 -34.35
N TYR A 292 6.89 14.31 -33.75
CA TYR A 292 6.18 15.57 -33.99
C TYR A 292 6.96 16.77 -33.48
N VAL A 293 7.57 16.64 -32.31
CA VAL A 293 8.42 17.68 -31.71
C VAL A 293 9.67 17.88 -32.53
N VAL A 294 10.30 16.78 -32.97
CA VAL A 294 11.51 16.83 -33.82
C VAL A 294 11.20 17.51 -35.17
N VAL A 295 10.08 17.15 -35.81
CA VAL A 295 9.67 17.79 -37.08
C VAL A 295 9.44 19.28 -36.90
N ALA A 296 8.73 19.70 -35.85
CA ALA A 296 8.52 21.13 -35.56
C ALA A 296 9.86 21.85 -35.31
N PHE A 297 10.75 21.26 -34.51
CA PHE A 297 12.07 21.83 -34.21
C PHE A 297 12.96 21.96 -35.46
N VAL A 298 12.99 20.94 -36.33
CA VAL A 298 13.77 20.96 -37.58
C VAL A 298 13.19 21.92 -38.60
N ALA A 299 11.86 22.13 -38.61
CA ALA A 299 11.20 23.08 -39.49
C ALA A 299 11.38 24.56 -39.06
N GLY A 300 12.05 24.84 -37.95
CA GLY A 300 12.32 26.22 -37.50
C GLY A 300 11.14 26.87 -36.78
N GLY A 301 10.27 26.08 -36.18
CA GLY A 301 9.16 26.57 -35.35
C GLY A 301 9.59 27.04 -33.99
#